data_87bdda1ed24d8066369a9eec577e07f1
#
_entry.id   87bdda1ed24d8066369a9eec577e07f1
#
_cell.length_a   1.000
_cell.length_b   1.000
_cell.length_c   1.000
_cell.angle_alpha   90.00
_cell.angle_beta   90.00
_cell.angle_gamma   90.00
#
_symmetry.space_group_name_H-M   'P 1'
#
loop_
_entity.id
_entity.type
_entity.pdbx_description
1 polymer ?
#
loop_
_entity_poly.entity_id
_entity_poly.type
_entity_poly.pdbx_seq_one_letter_code
_entity_poly.pdbx_strand_id
1 'polypeptide(L)'
;MNSEEFRAFYRRYYDVSVKLASRIVQSHFTAEDVTQEVFLYFYRIKDRLDMSSERKLYSLVVTETTNKGRDYLRKSYVKREVMFDNEVSELQYKSVESAEAALLGMEKAQYITMAFENLHQKNPVNYEIFMRVVMLDISTDEVAREFGYTRNNVNNR
;
A
#
# COMPACT_ATOMS: atom_id res chain seq x y z
N MET A 1 2.68 1.07 24.75
CA MET A 1 2.69 2.44 24.18
C MET A 1 1.54 3.25 24.77
N ASN A 2 1.84 4.39 25.37
CA ASN A 2 0.82 5.28 25.93
C ASN A 2 0.12 6.13 24.85
N SER A 3 -0.89 6.91 25.23
CA SER A 3 -1.69 7.70 24.26
C SER A 3 -0.89 8.83 23.60
N GLU A 4 0.09 9.40 24.26
CA GLU A 4 0.94 10.46 23.68
C GLU A 4 1.96 9.89 22.70
N GLU A 5 2.58 8.77 23.03
CA GLU A 5 3.47 8.04 22.14
C GLU A 5 2.73 7.58 20.86
N PHE A 6 1.47 7.13 21.00
CA PHE A 6 0.65 6.78 19.83
C PHE A 6 0.32 8.00 18.98
N ARG A 7 0.02 9.16 19.59
CA ARG A 7 -0.21 10.41 18.83
C ARG A 7 1.04 10.84 18.05
N ALA A 8 2.23 10.71 18.65
CA ALA A 8 3.49 11.01 17.98
C ALA A 8 3.72 10.05 16.81
N PHE A 9 3.50 8.75 17.02
CA PHE A 9 3.54 7.73 15.98
C PHE A 9 2.55 8.04 14.84
N TYR A 10 1.30 8.34 15.15
CA TYR A 10 0.27 8.71 14.18
C TYR A 10 0.71 9.91 13.33
N ARG A 11 1.08 11.03 13.98
CA ARG A 11 1.51 12.25 13.28
C ARG A 11 2.71 12.02 12.37
N ARG A 12 3.64 11.17 12.79
CA ARG A 12 4.86 10.90 12.05
C ARG A 12 4.60 10.10 10.76
N TYR A 13 3.70 9.15 10.80
CA TYR A 13 3.52 8.17 9.72
C TYR A 13 2.21 8.32 8.94
N TYR A 14 1.32 9.21 9.34
CA TYR A 14 0.02 9.40 8.68
C TYR A 14 0.19 9.79 7.21
N ASP A 15 0.99 10.82 6.93
CA ASP A 15 1.20 11.33 5.57
C ASP A 15 1.87 10.29 4.66
N VAL A 16 2.80 9.51 5.22
CA VAL A 16 3.44 8.38 4.51
C VAL A 16 2.39 7.35 4.11
N SER A 17 1.50 6.99 5.03
CA SER A 17 0.43 6.02 4.77
C SER A 17 -0.57 6.55 3.74
N VAL A 18 -1.04 7.81 3.85
CA VAL A 18 -1.95 8.42 2.87
C VAL A 18 -1.32 8.47 1.49
N LYS A 19 -0.06 8.93 1.37
CA LYS A 19 0.65 9.02 0.10
C LYS A 19 0.76 7.64 -0.58
N LEU A 20 1.12 6.61 0.19
CA LEU A 20 1.23 5.24 -0.31
C LEU A 20 -0.14 4.67 -0.68
N ALA A 21 -1.14 4.80 0.19
CA ALA A 21 -2.49 4.35 -0.09
C ALA A 21 -3.08 5.00 -1.34
N SER A 22 -2.89 6.33 -1.53
CA SER A 22 -3.35 7.06 -2.72
C SER A 22 -2.80 6.50 -4.03
N ARG A 23 -1.55 6.05 -4.03
CA ARG A 23 -0.94 5.41 -5.21
C ARG A 23 -1.51 4.01 -5.50
N ILE A 24 -1.94 3.30 -4.45
CA ILE A 24 -2.50 1.96 -4.57
C ILE A 24 -3.96 2.03 -5.03
N VAL A 25 -4.80 2.84 -4.34
CA VAL A 25 -6.24 2.88 -4.59
C VAL A 25 -6.67 3.95 -5.61
N GLN A 26 -5.75 4.83 -6.02
CA GLN A 26 -5.95 5.90 -7.01
C GLN A 26 -7.10 6.88 -6.68
N SER A 27 -7.42 7.01 -5.39
CA SER A 27 -8.45 7.91 -4.86
C SER A 27 -7.98 8.44 -3.51
N HIS A 28 -7.90 9.77 -3.37
CA HIS A 28 -7.46 10.40 -2.13
C HIS A 28 -8.43 10.12 -0.97
N PHE A 29 -9.72 10.22 -1.22
CA PHE A 29 -10.75 9.93 -0.22
C PHE A 29 -10.66 8.49 0.29
N THR A 30 -10.54 7.54 -0.63
CA THR A 30 -10.35 6.12 -0.28
C THR A 30 -9.03 5.87 0.44
N ALA A 31 -7.98 6.60 0.08
CA ALA A 31 -6.68 6.49 0.73
C ALA A 31 -6.72 6.92 2.21
N GLU A 32 -7.50 7.95 2.53
CA GLU A 32 -7.72 8.36 3.91
C GLU A 32 -8.45 7.28 4.72
N ASP A 33 -9.49 6.66 4.15
CA ASP A 33 -10.21 5.56 4.79
C ASP A 33 -9.29 4.35 5.04
N VAL A 34 -8.50 3.95 4.04
CA VAL A 34 -7.50 2.89 4.19
C VAL A 34 -6.50 3.24 5.28
N THR A 35 -6.02 4.48 5.30
CA THR A 35 -5.06 4.94 6.31
C THR A 35 -5.66 4.92 7.72
N GLN A 36 -6.92 5.33 7.87
CA GLN A 36 -7.61 5.24 9.17
C GLN A 36 -7.72 3.78 9.64
N GLU A 37 -8.05 2.84 8.76
CA GLU A 37 -8.06 1.41 9.10
C GLU A 37 -6.68 0.89 9.54
N VAL A 38 -5.60 1.33 8.88
CA VAL A 38 -4.23 1.01 9.25
C VAL A 38 -3.91 1.49 10.66
N PHE A 39 -4.23 2.74 10.98
CA PHE A 39 -3.94 3.27 12.32
C PHE A 39 -4.87 2.73 13.40
N LEU A 40 -6.10 2.37 13.08
CA LEU A 40 -6.98 1.61 14.00
C LEU A 40 -6.40 0.24 14.32
N TYR A 41 -5.84 -0.45 13.35
CA TYR A 41 -5.12 -1.71 13.57
C TYR A 41 -3.91 -1.49 14.51
N PHE A 42 -3.06 -0.50 14.24
CA PHE A 42 -1.93 -0.19 15.11
C PHE A 42 -2.35 0.22 16.54
N TYR A 43 -3.44 0.93 16.68
CA TYR A 43 -3.98 1.28 17.99
C TYR A 43 -4.38 0.02 18.80
N ARG A 44 -4.97 -0.98 18.14
CA ARG A 44 -5.34 -2.24 18.78
C ARG A 44 -4.14 -3.06 19.26
N ILE A 45 -3.03 -2.98 18.54
CA ILE A 45 -1.80 -3.73 18.86
C ILE A 45 -0.72 -2.87 19.52
N LYS A 46 -1.03 -1.64 19.89
CA LYS A 46 -0.06 -0.63 20.38
C LYS A 46 0.87 -1.13 21.48
N ASP A 47 0.38 -2.00 22.36
CA ASP A 47 1.16 -2.52 23.48
C ASP A 47 2.17 -3.62 23.09
N ARG A 48 2.08 -4.09 21.86
CA ARG A 48 2.99 -5.07 21.25
C ARG A 48 3.98 -4.44 20.27
N LEU A 49 3.83 -3.14 19.97
CA LEU A 49 4.71 -2.45 19.03
C LEU A 49 6.07 -2.15 19.67
N ASP A 50 7.13 -2.59 18.99
CA ASP A 50 8.50 -2.24 19.35
C ASP A 50 8.84 -0.84 18.84
N MET A 51 8.80 0.15 19.72
CA MET A 51 9.09 1.54 19.42
C MET A 51 10.60 1.85 19.35
N SER A 52 11.47 0.88 19.63
CA SER A 52 12.93 1.08 19.69
C SER A 52 13.58 1.27 18.32
N SER A 53 12.94 0.84 17.25
CA SER A 53 13.47 0.89 15.89
C SER A 53 12.54 1.61 14.94
N GLU A 54 12.91 2.85 14.60
CA GLU A 54 12.20 3.66 13.63
C GLU A 54 12.07 2.98 12.26
N ARG A 55 13.14 2.32 11.81
CA ARG A 55 13.14 1.57 10.55
C ARG A 55 12.10 0.44 10.56
N LYS A 56 12.00 -0.31 11.67
CA LYS A 56 10.98 -1.36 11.79
C LYS A 56 9.57 -0.81 11.78
N LEU A 57 9.33 0.29 12.51
CA LEU A 57 8.03 0.95 12.52
C LEU A 57 7.63 1.46 11.14
N TYR A 58 8.56 2.09 10.43
CA TYR A 58 8.33 2.54 9.06
C TYR A 58 7.96 1.36 8.13
N SER A 59 8.76 0.30 8.14
CA SER A 59 8.51 -0.91 7.34
C SER A 59 7.15 -1.53 7.67
N LEU A 60 6.77 -1.56 8.94
CA LEU A 60 5.49 -2.07 9.40
C LEU A 60 4.32 -1.23 8.88
N VAL A 61 4.43 0.10 8.92
CA VAL A 61 3.42 1.02 8.37
C VAL A 61 3.26 0.84 6.86
N VAL A 62 4.38 0.76 6.12
CA VAL A 62 4.37 0.53 4.68
C VAL A 62 3.70 -0.80 4.34
N THR A 63 4.07 -1.87 5.03
CA THR A 63 3.51 -3.22 4.82
C THR A 63 2.01 -3.24 5.09
N GLU A 64 1.58 -2.71 6.23
CA GLU A 64 0.17 -2.72 6.60
C GLU A 64 -0.68 -1.83 5.67
N THR A 65 -0.17 -0.65 5.28
CA THR A 65 -0.83 0.21 4.31
C THR A 65 -1.00 -0.48 2.96
N THR A 66 0.03 -1.17 2.49
CA THR A 66 -0.01 -1.92 1.24
C THR A 66 -1.04 -3.05 1.30
N ASN A 67 -1.05 -3.82 2.39
CA ASN A 67 -2.00 -4.91 2.59
C ASN A 67 -3.45 -4.40 2.62
N LYS A 68 -3.73 -3.34 3.38
CA LYS A 68 -5.06 -2.73 3.47
C LYS A 68 -5.53 -2.13 2.13
N GLY A 69 -4.63 -1.46 1.40
CA GLY A 69 -4.93 -0.94 0.07
C GLY A 69 -5.32 -2.03 -0.92
N ARG A 70 -4.58 -3.14 -0.93
CA ARG A 70 -4.89 -4.32 -1.76
C ARG A 70 -6.22 -4.97 -1.37
N ASP A 71 -6.46 -5.14 -0.07
CA ASP A 71 -7.73 -5.69 0.43
C ASP A 71 -8.91 -4.83 0.02
N TYR A 72 -8.75 -3.51 0.05
CA TYR A 72 -9.77 -2.58 -0.43
C TYR A 72 -10.05 -2.78 -1.92
N LEU A 73 -9.03 -2.83 -2.76
CA LEU A 73 -9.20 -3.07 -4.19
C LEU A 73 -9.90 -4.41 -4.44
N ARG A 74 -9.46 -5.49 -3.80
CA ARG A 74 -10.08 -6.81 -3.93
C ARG A 74 -11.56 -6.79 -3.57
N LYS A 75 -11.94 -6.16 -2.47
CA LYS A 75 -13.34 -6.04 -2.03
C LYS A 75 -14.17 -5.18 -3.00
N SER A 76 -13.59 -4.11 -3.54
CA SER A 76 -14.29 -3.22 -4.47
C SER A 76 -14.56 -3.91 -5.82
N TYR A 77 -13.66 -4.78 -6.27
CA TYR A 77 -13.88 -5.60 -7.47
C TYR A 77 -15.01 -6.62 -7.27
N VAL A 78 -15.00 -7.38 -6.18
CA VAL A 78 -16.06 -8.33 -5.85
C VAL A 78 -17.42 -7.63 -5.74
N LYS A 79 -17.47 -6.43 -5.15
CA LYS A 79 -18.70 -5.64 -5.07
C LYS A 79 -19.21 -5.20 -6.44
N ARG A 80 -18.33 -4.86 -7.38
CA ARG A 80 -18.71 -4.51 -8.75
C ARG A 80 -19.24 -5.73 -9.51
N GLU A 81 -18.59 -6.89 -9.41
CA GLU A 81 -19.09 -8.14 -10.03
C GLU A 81 -20.50 -8.48 -9.56
N VAL A 82 -20.77 -8.41 -8.25
CA VAL A 82 -22.10 -8.69 -7.68
C VAL A 82 -23.15 -7.65 -8.11
N MET A 83 -22.76 -6.38 -8.28
CA MET A 83 -23.67 -5.35 -8.81
C MET A 83 -23.95 -5.55 -10.32
N PHE A 84 -22.95 -5.94 -11.11
CA PHE A 84 -23.14 -6.24 -12.52
C PHE A 84 -24.08 -7.42 -12.76
N ASP A 85 -24.03 -8.48 -11.95
CA ASP A 85 -24.95 -9.62 -12.05
C ASP A 85 -26.40 -9.25 -11.72
N ASN A 86 -26.64 -8.19 -10.96
CA ASN A 86 -27.99 -7.73 -10.58
C ASN A 86 -28.59 -6.67 -11.51
N GLU A 87 -27.77 -5.97 -12.34
CA GLU A 87 -28.21 -4.89 -13.24
C GLU A 87 -28.25 -5.27 -14.72
N VAL A 88 -28.02 -6.54 -15.08
CA VAL A 88 -27.89 -7.02 -16.48
C VAL A 88 -29.24 -7.08 -17.24
N SER A 89 -30.18 -6.20 -17.01
CA SER A 89 -31.39 -6.21 -17.85
C SER A 89 -31.56 -5.05 -18.83
N GLU A 90 -30.81 -3.95 -18.80
CA GLU A 90 -31.12 -2.80 -19.70
C GLU A 90 -29.93 -2.05 -20.38
N LEU A 91 -28.66 -2.42 -20.19
CA LEU A 91 -27.54 -1.68 -20.76
C LEU A 91 -26.49 -2.55 -21.52
N GLN A 92 -26.99 -3.42 -22.38
CA GLN A 92 -26.17 -4.43 -23.08
C GLN A 92 -25.18 -3.92 -24.14
N TYR A 93 -25.07 -2.64 -24.48
CA TYR A 93 -24.25 -2.19 -25.63
C TYR A 93 -23.02 -1.29 -25.27
N LYS A 94 -22.90 -0.82 -24.04
CA LYS A 94 -21.69 -0.06 -23.60
C LYS A 94 -20.75 -0.83 -22.65
N SER A 95 -21.08 -2.08 -22.33
CA SER A 95 -20.44 -2.80 -21.23
C SER A 95 -19.30 -3.75 -21.63
N VAL A 96 -19.19 -4.16 -22.87
CA VAL A 96 -18.19 -5.18 -23.28
C VAL A 96 -16.78 -4.61 -23.26
N GLU A 97 -16.53 -3.43 -23.84
CA GLU A 97 -15.22 -2.76 -23.76
C GLU A 97 -14.82 -2.38 -22.34
N SER A 98 -15.80 -2.00 -21.51
CA SER A 98 -15.58 -1.67 -20.10
C SER A 98 -15.27 -2.90 -19.24
N ALA A 99 -15.92 -4.03 -19.52
CA ALA A 99 -15.69 -5.30 -18.81
C ALA A 99 -14.33 -5.92 -19.18
N GLU A 100 -13.96 -5.91 -20.44
CA GLU A 100 -12.64 -6.36 -20.92
C GLU A 100 -11.51 -5.50 -20.36
N ALA A 101 -11.65 -4.19 -20.38
CA ALA A 101 -10.68 -3.27 -19.80
C ALA A 101 -10.55 -3.45 -18.26
N ALA A 102 -11.67 -3.71 -17.58
CA ALA A 102 -11.67 -4.02 -16.15
C ALA A 102 -10.99 -5.37 -15.87
N LEU A 103 -11.28 -6.41 -16.63
CA LEU A 103 -10.66 -7.73 -16.51
C LEU A 103 -9.15 -7.67 -16.75
N LEU A 104 -8.71 -6.96 -17.79
CA LEU A 104 -7.30 -6.73 -18.10
C LEU A 104 -6.60 -5.94 -16.99
N GLY A 105 -7.31 -4.97 -16.38
CA GLY A 105 -6.85 -4.23 -15.21
C GLY A 105 -6.67 -5.13 -13.98
N MET A 106 -7.60 -6.08 -13.76
CA MET A 106 -7.52 -7.06 -12.68
C MET A 106 -6.34 -8.03 -12.85
N GLU A 107 -6.14 -8.57 -14.04
CA GLU A 107 -4.99 -9.44 -14.33
C GLU A 107 -3.68 -8.70 -14.11
N LYS A 108 -3.55 -7.47 -14.62
CA LYS A 108 -2.36 -6.63 -14.37
C LYS A 108 -2.14 -6.37 -12.89
N ALA A 109 -3.18 -6.05 -12.14
CA ALA A 109 -3.10 -5.82 -10.69
C ALA A 109 -2.67 -7.08 -9.95
N GLN A 110 -3.16 -8.26 -10.34
CA GLN A 110 -2.75 -9.55 -9.77
C GLN A 110 -1.26 -9.83 -10.04
N TYR A 111 -0.78 -9.64 -11.27
CA TYR A 111 0.63 -9.83 -11.62
C TYR A 111 1.54 -8.88 -10.84
N ILE A 112 1.15 -7.61 -10.71
CA ILE A 112 1.90 -6.62 -9.92
C ILE A 112 1.93 -7.04 -8.44
N THR A 113 0.80 -7.49 -7.89
CA THR A 113 0.71 -7.98 -6.51
C THR A 113 1.64 -9.16 -6.28
N MET A 114 1.60 -10.16 -7.16
CA MET A 114 2.47 -11.34 -7.09
C MET A 114 3.95 -10.97 -7.22
N ALA A 115 4.29 -10.01 -8.08
CA ALA A 115 5.66 -9.52 -8.24
C ALA A 115 6.16 -8.85 -6.95
N PHE A 116 5.35 -8.04 -6.30
CA PHE A 116 5.69 -7.41 -5.03
C PHE A 116 5.83 -8.41 -3.89
N GLU A 117 4.94 -9.38 -3.80
CA GLU A 117 5.02 -10.45 -2.80
C GLU A 117 6.30 -11.29 -2.99
N ASN A 118 6.62 -11.63 -4.23
CA ASN A 118 7.83 -12.36 -4.57
C ASN A 118 9.08 -11.54 -4.22
N LEU A 119 9.12 -10.24 -4.56
CA LEU A 119 10.22 -9.36 -4.19
C LEU A 119 10.37 -9.24 -2.67
N HIS A 120 9.26 -9.08 -1.95
CA HIS A 120 9.27 -9.00 -0.49
C HIS A 120 9.79 -10.28 0.17
N GLN A 121 9.37 -11.45 -0.34
CA GLN A 121 9.80 -12.75 0.19
C GLN A 121 11.27 -13.06 -0.14
N LYS A 122 11.70 -12.83 -1.39
CA LYS A 122 13.05 -13.18 -1.85
C LYS A 122 14.09 -12.15 -1.46
N ASN A 123 13.73 -10.88 -1.45
CA ASN A 123 14.67 -9.80 -1.17
C ASN A 123 13.98 -8.62 -0.46
N PRO A 124 13.73 -8.75 0.86
CA PRO A 124 13.01 -7.75 1.64
C PRO A 124 13.70 -6.37 1.63
N VAL A 125 15.03 -6.34 1.54
CA VAL A 125 15.79 -5.08 1.47
C VAL A 125 15.51 -4.35 0.15
N ASN A 126 15.52 -5.05 -0.96
CA ASN A 126 15.21 -4.44 -2.26
C ASN A 126 13.75 -4.00 -2.34
N TYR A 127 12.84 -4.76 -1.74
CA TYR A 127 11.44 -4.35 -1.60
C TYR A 127 11.30 -3.03 -0.83
N GLU A 128 11.97 -2.90 0.34
CA GLU A 128 11.95 -1.67 1.12
C GLU A 128 12.54 -0.48 0.35
N ILE A 129 13.67 -0.67 -0.34
CA ILE A 129 14.29 0.36 -1.18
C ILE A 129 13.32 0.78 -2.30
N PHE A 130 12.74 -0.17 -3.02
CA PHE A 130 11.77 0.10 -4.07
C PHE A 130 10.57 0.90 -3.55
N MET A 131 9.97 0.47 -2.44
CA MET A 131 8.82 1.15 -1.84
C MET A 131 9.15 2.61 -1.49
N ARG A 132 10.36 2.88 -1.01
CA ARG A 132 10.77 4.24 -0.63
C ARG A 132 11.08 5.11 -1.83
N VAL A 133 11.89 4.62 -2.76
CA VAL A 133 12.32 5.41 -3.92
C VAL A 133 11.16 5.59 -4.91
N VAL A 134 10.48 4.51 -5.27
CA VAL A 134 9.48 4.53 -6.35
C VAL A 134 8.09 4.88 -5.83
N MET A 135 7.65 4.25 -4.74
CA MET A 135 6.28 4.43 -4.26
C MET A 135 6.12 5.67 -3.37
N LEU A 136 7.13 6.06 -2.64
CA LEU A 136 7.09 7.22 -1.73
C LEU A 136 7.87 8.44 -2.25
N ASP A 137 8.62 8.29 -3.34
CA ASP A 137 9.37 9.38 -3.98
C ASP A 137 10.48 9.96 -3.08
N ILE A 138 11.04 9.09 -2.23
CA ILE A 138 12.16 9.46 -1.38
C ILE A 138 13.43 9.43 -2.23
N SER A 139 14.29 10.43 -2.04
CA SER A 139 15.52 10.52 -2.83
C SER A 139 16.44 9.32 -2.60
N THR A 140 17.10 8.86 -3.65
CA THR A 140 18.06 7.75 -3.57
C THR A 140 19.21 8.03 -2.61
N ASP A 141 19.60 9.30 -2.44
CA ASP A 141 20.65 9.71 -1.49
C ASP A 141 20.18 9.56 -0.03
N GLU A 142 18.92 9.86 0.24
CA GLU A 142 18.33 9.68 1.56
C GLU A 142 18.18 8.20 1.93
N VAL A 143 17.67 7.40 1.00
CA VAL A 143 17.55 5.95 1.16
C VAL A 143 18.93 5.30 1.32
N ALA A 144 19.93 5.74 0.54
CA ALA A 144 21.30 5.25 0.67
C ALA A 144 21.89 5.52 2.07
N ARG A 145 21.69 6.72 2.60
CA ARG A 145 22.14 7.07 3.98
C ARG A 145 21.45 6.21 5.04
N GLU A 146 20.15 6.02 4.90
CA GLU A 146 19.36 5.25 5.87
C GLU A 146 19.74 3.77 5.91
N PHE A 147 20.05 3.19 4.74
CA PHE A 147 20.43 1.79 4.62
C PHE A 147 21.95 1.54 4.76
N GLY A 148 22.76 2.59 4.89
CA GLY A 148 24.23 2.48 4.91
C GLY A 148 24.81 2.06 3.56
N TYR A 149 24.15 2.40 2.44
CA TYR A 149 24.58 2.10 1.08
C TYR A 149 25.12 3.33 0.37
N THR A 150 25.80 3.13 -0.75
CA THR A 150 26.08 4.19 -1.71
C THR A 150 24.87 4.41 -2.62
N ARG A 151 24.75 5.61 -3.20
CA ARG A 151 23.71 5.92 -4.19
C ARG A 151 23.72 4.90 -5.35
N ASN A 152 24.90 4.54 -5.85
CA ASN A 152 25.02 3.54 -6.93
C ASN A 152 24.49 2.16 -6.49
N ASN A 153 24.70 1.77 -5.25
CA ASN A 153 24.17 0.51 -4.73
C ASN A 153 22.64 0.50 -4.65
N VAL A 154 22.03 1.66 -4.38
CA VAL A 154 20.56 1.80 -4.37
C VAL A 154 20.00 1.75 -5.79
N ASN A 155 20.65 2.42 -6.75
CA ASN A 155 20.19 2.47 -8.15
C ASN A 155 20.33 1.12 -8.89
N ASN A 156 21.24 0.26 -8.44
CA ASN A 156 21.53 -1.04 -9.08
C ASN A 156 20.78 -2.23 -8.46
N ARG A 157 19.87 -1.97 -7.50
CA ARG A 157 19.06 -2.99 -6.84
C ARG A 157 17.65 -3.03 -7.37
#